data_90b2fa150250c5aee0489e4f2aab2c36
#
_entry.id   90b2fa150250c5aee0489e4f2aab2c36
#
_cell.length_a   1.000
_cell.length_b   1.000
_cell.length_c   1.000
_cell.angle_alpha   90.00
_cell.angle_beta   90.00
_cell.angle_gamma   90.00
#
_symmetry.space_group_name_H-M   'P 1'
#
loop_
_entity.id
_entity.type
_entity.pdbx_description
1 polymer ?
#
loop_
_entity_poly.entity_id
_entity_poly.type
_entity_poly.pdbx_seq_one_letter_code
_entity_poly.pdbx_strand_id
1 'polypeptide(L)'
;ACYADADVILVADIDRGGVFASVYGSVMLQTPEDKKRIKGVIINKFRGDIRLFESGVKMMEDLCGIPVLGIIPYYRNIHIEEEDSVGLDYKRMQAVEGKINIAVVLLRHLSNFTDFNRLERDERVHLYYTNNTEDLAKADIILLPGSKSTLDDLYELRRNGVAQAVLRAHREGVTVMGICGGYQLMGLEIHDPEGVEGEIRQLPGLGLLPVITTMQGEKVTRQVNFHFLENAETCQGYEIHMGETRPVPGVSVVPLNKLEDGGEDGC
;
A
#
# COMPACT_ATOMS: atom_id res chain seq x y z
N ALA A 1 19.23 -6.83 18.91
CA ALA A 1 18.99 -7.04 20.35
C ALA A 1 20.15 -6.51 21.19
N CYS A 2 21.40 -6.89 20.95
CA CYS A 2 22.55 -6.42 21.73
C CYS A 2 22.68 -4.88 21.76
N TYR A 3 22.56 -4.21 20.61
CA TYR A 3 22.65 -2.76 20.52
C TYR A 3 21.59 -2.02 21.34
N ALA A 4 20.37 -2.57 21.38
CA ALA A 4 19.25 -2.00 22.14
C ALA A 4 19.14 -2.52 23.57
N ASP A 5 20.06 -3.37 24.00
CA ASP A 5 20.02 -4.11 25.29
C ASP A 5 18.66 -4.77 25.58
N ALA A 6 18.06 -5.38 24.55
CA ALA A 6 16.70 -5.91 24.59
C ALA A 6 16.69 -7.43 24.70
N ASP A 7 15.72 -7.95 25.47
CA ASP A 7 15.35 -9.36 25.45
C ASP A 7 14.60 -9.70 24.16
N VAL A 8 14.71 -10.96 23.71
CA VAL A 8 14.16 -11.44 22.44
C VAL A 8 13.11 -12.52 22.69
N ILE A 9 11.96 -12.39 22.05
CA ILE A 9 10.95 -13.44 21.92
C ILE A 9 10.88 -13.84 20.45
N LEU A 10 11.09 -15.11 20.14
CA LEU A 10 10.94 -15.63 18.79
C LEU A 10 9.45 -15.88 18.49
N VAL A 11 8.97 -15.40 17.36
CA VAL A 11 7.62 -15.72 16.87
C VAL A 11 7.76 -16.66 15.68
N ALA A 12 7.24 -17.87 15.82
CA ALA A 12 7.41 -18.95 14.86
C ALA A 12 6.08 -19.27 14.14
N ASP A 13 6.07 -19.18 12.81
CA ASP A 13 4.91 -19.49 11.97
C ASP A 13 4.83 -21.00 11.73
N ILE A 14 3.82 -21.69 12.33
CA ILE A 14 3.64 -23.13 12.19
C ILE A 14 2.91 -23.52 10.92
N ASP A 15 2.21 -22.58 10.30
CA ASP A 15 1.36 -22.84 9.12
C ASP A 15 2.19 -23.23 7.87
N ARG A 16 3.43 -22.76 7.79
CA ARG A 16 4.35 -23.07 6.70
C ARG A 16 5.08 -24.42 6.80
N GLY A 17 4.92 -25.13 7.92
CA GLY A 17 5.67 -26.34 8.22
C GLY A 17 7.14 -26.07 8.62
N GLY A 18 7.79 -27.11 9.17
CA GLY A 18 9.21 -27.02 9.55
C GLY A 18 9.51 -26.15 10.77
N VAL A 19 8.51 -25.76 11.56
CA VAL A 19 8.64 -24.81 12.68
C VAL A 19 9.70 -25.25 13.70
N PHE A 20 9.80 -26.56 14.02
CA PHE A 20 10.80 -27.08 14.94
C PHE A 20 12.22 -26.81 14.44
N ALA A 21 12.47 -27.11 13.16
CA ALA A 21 13.79 -26.90 12.55
C ALA A 21 14.14 -25.41 12.49
N SER A 22 13.15 -24.56 12.15
CA SER A 22 13.33 -23.10 12.07
C SER A 22 13.66 -22.50 13.44
N VAL A 23 12.92 -22.87 14.49
CA VAL A 23 13.17 -22.36 15.84
C VAL A 23 14.50 -22.88 16.37
N TYR A 24 14.75 -24.19 16.23
CA TYR A 24 16.01 -24.80 16.66
C TYR A 24 17.21 -24.14 15.96
N GLY A 25 17.17 -23.99 14.65
CA GLY A 25 18.22 -23.32 13.89
C GLY A 25 18.42 -21.88 14.32
N SER A 26 17.31 -21.13 14.48
CA SER A 26 17.37 -19.73 14.93
C SER A 26 18.02 -19.57 16.30
N VAL A 27 17.82 -20.52 17.21
CA VAL A 27 18.43 -20.50 18.55
C VAL A 27 19.87 -20.99 18.51
N MET A 28 20.15 -22.12 17.82
CA MET A 28 21.45 -22.78 17.85
C MET A 28 22.54 -22.09 17.06
N LEU A 29 22.19 -21.36 16.04
CA LEU A 29 23.13 -20.59 15.20
C LEU A 29 23.59 -19.26 15.82
N GLN A 30 22.98 -18.86 16.96
CA GLN A 30 23.36 -17.61 17.63
C GLN A 30 24.64 -17.78 18.46
N THR A 31 25.33 -16.65 18.69
CA THR A 31 26.44 -16.61 19.66
C THR A 31 25.94 -16.92 21.06
N PRO A 32 26.79 -17.40 21.99
CA PRO A 32 26.38 -17.66 23.39
C PRO A 32 25.77 -16.43 24.08
N GLU A 33 26.24 -15.24 23.74
CA GLU A 33 25.72 -13.97 24.27
C GLU A 33 24.34 -13.62 23.73
N ASP A 34 24.14 -13.76 22.44
CA ASP A 34 22.84 -13.49 21.81
C ASP A 34 21.79 -14.52 22.20
N LYS A 35 22.21 -15.79 22.32
CA LYS A 35 21.33 -16.88 22.82
C LYS A 35 20.76 -16.61 24.20
N LYS A 36 21.53 -16.01 25.11
CA LYS A 36 21.06 -15.64 26.46
C LYS A 36 19.95 -14.59 26.44
N ARG A 37 19.86 -13.81 25.37
CA ARG A 37 18.82 -12.81 25.21
C ARG A 37 17.50 -13.40 24.75
N ILE A 38 17.50 -14.60 24.17
CA ILE A 38 16.27 -15.26 23.71
C ILE A 38 15.56 -15.85 24.97
N LYS A 39 14.41 -15.26 25.32
CA LYS A 39 13.68 -15.61 26.56
C LYS A 39 12.55 -16.58 26.31
N GLY A 40 12.13 -16.78 25.06
CA GLY A 40 11.10 -17.75 24.75
C GLY A 40 10.65 -17.72 23.31
N VAL A 41 9.71 -18.60 23.01
CA VAL A 41 9.08 -18.75 21.69
C VAL A 41 7.58 -18.58 21.80
N ILE A 42 6.97 -17.93 20.82
CA ILE A 42 5.53 -17.93 20.59
C ILE A 42 5.28 -18.70 19.29
N ILE A 43 4.42 -19.70 19.33
CA ILE A 43 3.96 -20.42 18.13
C ILE A 43 2.76 -19.69 17.57
N ASN A 44 2.87 -19.19 16.34
CA ASN A 44 1.83 -18.41 15.68
C ASN A 44 1.15 -19.19 14.56
N LYS A 45 -0.09 -18.83 14.26
CA LYS A 45 -0.95 -19.41 13.22
C LYS A 45 -1.26 -20.89 13.41
N PHE A 46 -1.43 -21.34 14.66
CA PHE A 46 -1.74 -22.73 14.96
C PHE A 46 -3.14 -23.10 14.47
N ARG A 47 -3.24 -24.21 13.74
CA ARG A 47 -4.52 -24.77 13.27
C ARG A 47 -4.81 -26.07 13.98
N GLY A 48 -6.02 -26.22 14.48
CA GLY A 48 -6.48 -27.41 15.14
C GLY A 48 -6.59 -27.28 16.67
N ASP A 49 -6.64 -28.43 17.37
CA ASP A 49 -6.78 -28.47 18.82
C ASP A 49 -5.41 -28.30 19.50
N ILE A 50 -5.25 -27.21 20.24
CA ILE A 50 -4.00 -26.86 20.94
C ILE A 50 -3.58 -27.98 21.91
N ARG A 51 -4.53 -28.71 22.50
CA ARG A 51 -4.24 -29.81 23.45
C ARG A 51 -3.45 -30.95 22.79
N LEU A 52 -3.62 -31.15 21.49
CA LEU A 52 -2.86 -32.16 20.75
C LEU A 52 -1.42 -31.75 20.48
N PHE A 53 -1.06 -30.48 20.72
CA PHE A 53 0.27 -29.95 20.49
C PHE A 53 1.13 -29.87 21.76
N GLU A 54 0.63 -30.33 22.94
CA GLU A 54 1.37 -30.31 24.21
C GLU A 54 2.71 -31.06 24.14
N SER A 55 2.73 -32.21 23.47
CA SER A 55 3.98 -32.95 23.22
C SER A 55 4.96 -32.20 22.34
N GLY A 56 4.45 -31.43 21.37
CA GLY A 56 5.25 -30.57 20.52
C GLY A 56 5.88 -29.41 21.27
N VAL A 57 5.12 -28.78 22.18
CA VAL A 57 5.64 -27.75 23.09
C VAL A 57 6.81 -28.28 23.87
N LYS A 58 6.61 -29.41 24.55
CA LYS A 58 7.66 -30.04 25.38
C LYS A 58 8.91 -30.40 24.57
N MET A 59 8.69 -30.96 23.35
CA MET A 59 9.81 -31.28 22.46
C MET A 59 10.60 -30.03 22.07
N MET A 60 9.93 -28.91 21.78
CA MET A 60 10.58 -27.65 21.41
C MET A 60 11.39 -27.07 22.58
N GLU A 61 10.82 -27.09 23.78
CA GLU A 61 11.49 -26.64 25.00
C GLU A 61 12.74 -27.50 25.32
N ASP A 62 12.62 -28.83 25.22
CA ASP A 62 13.73 -29.77 25.43
C ASP A 62 14.87 -29.58 24.41
N LEU A 63 14.51 -29.33 23.13
CA LEU A 63 15.48 -29.13 22.06
C LEU A 63 16.20 -27.76 22.14
N CYS A 64 15.46 -26.71 22.44
CA CYS A 64 15.97 -25.34 22.37
C CYS A 64 16.49 -24.80 23.72
N GLY A 65 16.08 -25.40 24.84
CA GLY A 65 16.41 -24.94 26.17
C GLY A 65 15.78 -23.59 26.53
N ILE A 66 14.68 -23.23 25.90
CA ILE A 66 13.93 -21.99 26.14
C ILE A 66 12.42 -22.31 26.18
N PRO A 67 11.60 -21.59 27.00
CA PRO A 67 10.19 -21.88 27.13
C PRO A 67 9.36 -21.50 25.92
N VAL A 68 8.28 -22.23 25.63
CA VAL A 68 7.20 -21.82 24.74
C VAL A 68 6.21 -20.97 25.54
N LEU A 69 6.23 -19.67 25.32
CA LEU A 69 5.44 -18.68 26.07
C LEU A 69 3.95 -18.71 25.73
N GLY A 70 3.60 -19.22 24.56
CA GLY A 70 2.21 -19.34 24.15
C GLY A 70 2.04 -19.85 22.73
N ILE A 71 0.79 -20.21 22.44
CA ILE A 71 0.34 -20.65 21.12
C ILE A 71 -0.79 -19.75 20.69
N ILE A 72 -0.63 -19.07 19.55
CA ILE A 72 -1.63 -18.19 18.97
C ILE A 72 -2.38 -18.96 17.87
N PRO A 73 -3.69 -19.15 18.01
CA PRO A 73 -4.49 -19.81 17.01
C PRO A 73 -4.46 -19.03 15.68
N TYR A 74 -4.72 -19.74 14.59
CA TYR A 74 -4.91 -19.10 13.28
C TYR A 74 -6.23 -18.32 13.24
N TYR A 75 -6.12 -17.02 13.12
CA TYR A 75 -7.29 -16.14 12.96
C TYR A 75 -7.59 -15.93 11.48
N ARG A 76 -8.83 -16.16 11.06
CA ARG A 76 -9.24 -16.01 9.66
C ARG A 76 -9.67 -14.58 9.30
N ASN A 77 -10.07 -13.81 10.31
CA ASN A 77 -10.69 -12.49 10.10
C ASN A 77 -9.87 -11.34 10.72
N ILE A 78 -8.58 -11.52 10.92
CA ILE A 78 -7.68 -10.42 11.27
C ILE A 78 -7.25 -9.74 9.97
N HIS A 79 -7.60 -8.48 9.86
CA HIS A 79 -7.07 -7.58 8.86
C HIS A 79 -6.01 -6.71 9.55
N ILE A 80 -4.76 -7.12 9.47
CA ILE A 80 -3.62 -6.29 9.85
C ILE A 80 -3.19 -5.57 8.58
N GLU A 81 -3.11 -4.26 8.64
CA GLU A 81 -2.57 -3.47 7.54
C GLU A 81 -1.11 -3.89 7.32
N GLU A 82 -0.78 -4.23 6.08
CA GLU A 82 0.58 -4.62 5.71
C GLU A 82 1.41 -3.35 5.60
N GLU A 83 2.59 -3.33 6.22
CA GLU A 83 3.53 -2.20 6.12
C GLU A 83 4.31 -2.22 4.80
N ASP A 84 4.46 -3.40 4.18
CA ASP A 84 5.27 -3.60 2.99
C ASP A 84 4.44 -4.12 1.81
N SER A 85 4.83 -3.70 0.61
CA SER A 85 4.25 -4.14 -0.68
C SER A 85 4.45 -5.63 -0.99
N VAL A 86 5.13 -6.39 -0.13
CA VAL A 86 5.39 -7.84 -0.29
C VAL A 86 4.10 -8.67 -0.34
N GLY A 87 3.01 -8.20 0.28
CA GLY A 87 1.70 -8.85 0.21
C GLY A 87 1.01 -8.76 -1.16
N LEU A 88 1.49 -7.90 -2.06
CA LEU A 88 0.90 -7.71 -3.39
C LEU A 88 1.15 -8.90 -4.33
N ASP A 89 2.20 -9.69 -4.09
CA ASP A 89 2.59 -10.84 -4.93
C ASP A 89 1.55 -11.97 -4.95
N TYR A 90 0.61 -11.98 -4.00
CA TYR A 90 -0.41 -13.03 -3.85
C TYR A 90 -1.81 -12.60 -4.29
N LYS A 91 -2.00 -11.34 -4.70
CA LYS A 91 -3.32 -10.83 -5.12
C LYS A 91 -3.60 -11.24 -6.57
N ARG A 92 -4.84 -11.67 -6.84
CA ARG A 92 -5.26 -12.00 -8.20
C ARG A 92 -5.11 -10.78 -9.09
N MET A 93 -4.40 -10.94 -10.20
CA MET A 93 -4.03 -9.85 -11.12
C MET A 93 -4.98 -9.67 -12.29
N GLN A 94 -6.15 -10.35 -12.32
CA GLN A 94 -7.07 -10.35 -13.46
C GLN A 94 -8.48 -10.04 -13.03
N ALA A 95 -9.23 -9.37 -13.92
CA ALA A 95 -10.64 -9.08 -13.74
C ALA A 95 -11.49 -10.34 -13.50
N VAL A 96 -12.55 -10.19 -12.69
CA VAL A 96 -13.49 -11.26 -12.32
C VAL A 96 -14.88 -10.87 -12.79
N GLU A 97 -15.53 -11.76 -13.56
CA GLU A 97 -16.89 -11.55 -14.03
C GLU A 97 -17.90 -11.41 -12.88
N GLY A 98 -18.84 -10.48 -13.00
CA GLY A 98 -19.89 -10.23 -12.02
C GLY A 98 -19.47 -9.37 -10.82
N LYS A 99 -18.25 -8.81 -10.82
CA LYS A 99 -17.79 -7.85 -9.84
C LYS A 99 -17.40 -6.52 -10.47
N ILE A 100 -17.37 -5.47 -9.67
CA ILE A 100 -16.76 -4.19 -10.05
C ILE A 100 -15.26 -4.38 -10.00
N ASN A 101 -14.61 -4.38 -11.14
CA ASN A 101 -13.18 -4.60 -11.28
C ASN A 101 -12.42 -3.28 -11.15
N ILE A 102 -11.62 -3.16 -10.11
CA ILE A 102 -10.80 -1.98 -9.85
C ILE A 102 -9.34 -2.36 -10.02
N ALA A 103 -8.72 -1.82 -11.06
CA ALA A 103 -7.30 -2.02 -11.33
C ALA A 103 -6.48 -0.88 -10.71
N VAL A 104 -5.63 -1.21 -9.75
CA VAL A 104 -4.63 -0.28 -9.21
C VAL A 104 -3.35 -0.42 -10.03
N VAL A 105 -2.89 0.68 -10.61
CA VAL A 105 -1.63 0.70 -11.36
C VAL A 105 -0.48 0.47 -10.39
N LEU A 106 0.34 -0.55 -10.67
CA LEU A 106 1.47 -0.92 -9.83
C LEU A 106 2.66 0.01 -10.10
N LEU A 107 2.78 1.08 -9.32
CA LEU A 107 3.90 2.00 -9.37
C LEU A 107 5.14 1.39 -8.70
N ARG A 108 6.32 1.73 -9.20
CA ARG A 108 7.58 1.29 -8.60
C ARG A 108 7.78 1.87 -7.19
N HIS A 109 7.37 3.12 -6.99
CA HIS A 109 7.46 3.84 -5.72
C HIS A 109 6.09 4.01 -5.06
N LEU A 110 5.21 3.01 -5.24
CA LEU A 110 3.86 3.01 -4.68
C LEU A 110 3.90 3.33 -3.19
N SER A 111 3.01 4.24 -2.77
CA SER A 111 2.80 4.60 -1.36
C SER A 111 1.35 4.41 -0.95
N ASN A 112 1.14 4.23 0.36
CA ASN A 112 -0.20 4.18 0.97
C ASN A 112 -1.14 3.14 0.32
N PHE A 113 -0.63 1.95 0.01
CA PHE A 113 -1.46 0.88 -0.57
C PHE A 113 -2.62 0.44 0.36
N THR A 114 -2.54 0.76 1.65
CA THR A 114 -3.60 0.52 2.64
C THR A 114 -4.85 1.37 2.42
N ASP A 115 -4.78 2.45 1.63
CA ASP A 115 -5.92 3.29 1.29
C ASP A 115 -7.03 2.50 0.58
N PHE A 116 -6.66 1.42 -0.10
CA PHE A 116 -7.58 0.57 -0.86
C PHE A 116 -8.18 -0.59 -0.05
N ASN A 117 -7.77 -0.80 1.19
CA ASN A 117 -8.22 -1.92 2.04
C ASN A 117 -9.74 -1.98 2.22
N ARG A 118 -10.43 -0.82 2.24
CA ARG A 118 -11.88 -0.78 2.33
C ARG A 118 -12.55 -1.28 1.06
N LEU A 119 -12.00 -0.96 -0.10
CA LEU A 119 -12.49 -1.45 -1.38
C LEU A 119 -12.27 -2.96 -1.52
N GLU A 120 -11.14 -3.48 -1.07
CA GLU A 120 -10.85 -4.91 -1.07
C GLU A 120 -11.80 -5.73 -0.20
N ARG A 121 -12.40 -5.12 0.83
CA ARG A 121 -13.34 -5.78 1.76
C ARG A 121 -14.77 -5.79 1.24
N ASP A 122 -15.10 -5.00 0.24
CA ASP A 122 -16.45 -4.98 -0.34
C ASP A 122 -16.63 -6.20 -1.26
N GLU A 123 -17.59 -7.07 -0.94
CA GLU A 123 -17.86 -8.30 -1.70
C GLU A 123 -18.24 -8.03 -3.17
N ARG A 124 -18.73 -6.85 -3.49
CA ARG A 124 -19.09 -6.41 -4.85
C ARG A 124 -17.86 -6.03 -5.67
N VAL A 125 -16.76 -5.74 -5.01
CA VAL A 125 -15.51 -5.25 -5.62
C VAL A 125 -14.52 -6.40 -5.81
N HIS A 126 -13.81 -6.36 -6.90
CA HIS A 126 -12.57 -7.10 -7.11
C HIS A 126 -11.45 -6.11 -7.41
N LEU A 127 -10.62 -5.84 -6.39
CA LEU A 127 -9.46 -4.97 -6.52
C LEU A 127 -8.22 -5.80 -6.80
N TYR A 128 -7.45 -5.40 -7.80
CA TYR A 128 -6.21 -6.06 -8.18
C TYR A 128 -5.15 -5.03 -8.62
N TYR A 129 -3.88 -5.42 -8.51
CA TYR A 129 -2.75 -4.58 -8.85
C TYR A 129 -2.13 -5.09 -10.14
N THR A 130 -1.92 -4.22 -11.12
CA THR A 130 -1.39 -4.64 -12.43
C THR A 130 -0.68 -3.52 -13.19
N ASN A 131 0.30 -3.92 -14.01
CA ASN A 131 0.87 -3.12 -15.10
C ASN A 131 0.65 -3.80 -16.46
N ASN A 132 -0.14 -4.87 -16.48
CA ASN A 132 -0.51 -5.52 -17.72
C ASN A 132 -1.59 -4.69 -18.44
N THR A 133 -1.30 -4.30 -19.68
CA THR A 133 -2.18 -3.43 -20.47
C THR A 133 -3.52 -4.10 -20.84
N GLU A 134 -3.54 -5.43 -20.95
CA GLU A 134 -4.77 -6.18 -21.22
C GLU A 134 -5.70 -6.25 -20.00
N ASP A 135 -5.11 -6.32 -18.80
CA ASP A 135 -5.88 -6.35 -17.56
C ASP A 135 -6.42 -4.96 -17.21
N LEU A 136 -5.67 -3.89 -17.51
CA LEU A 136 -6.17 -2.52 -17.40
C LEU A 136 -7.37 -2.27 -18.30
N ALA A 137 -7.39 -2.84 -19.50
CA ALA A 137 -8.52 -2.71 -20.45
C ALA A 137 -9.80 -3.43 -19.98
N LYS A 138 -9.71 -4.33 -19.00
CA LYS A 138 -10.86 -5.07 -18.44
C LYS A 138 -11.39 -4.47 -17.14
N ALA A 139 -10.79 -3.41 -16.65
CA ALA A 139 -11.21 -2.74 -15.43
C ALA A 139 -12.44 -1.86 -15.68
N ASP A 140 -13.31 -1.78 -14.68
CA ASP A 140 -14.38 -0.78 -14.63
C ASP A 140 -13.84 0.57 -14.12
N ILE A 141 -12.84 0.50 -13.22
CA ILE A 141 -12.16 1.67 -12.66
C ILE A 141 -10.65 1.41 -12.64
N ILE A 142 -9.86 2.39 -13.06
CA ILE A 142 -8.40 2.41 -12.91
C ILE A 142 -8.05 3.41 -11.82
N LEU A 143 -7.30 2.95 -10.81
CA LEU A 143 -6.75 3.79 -9.75
C LEU A 143 -5.26 4.03 -9.99
N LEU A 144 -4.89 5.30 -10.01
CA LEU A 144 -3.49 5.75 -9.94
C LEU A 144 -3.19 6.06 -8.48
N PRO A 145 -2.39 5.25 -7.80
CA PRO A 145 -2.12 5.39 -6.37
C PRO A 145 -1.12 6.50 -6.07
N GLY A 146 -0.88 6.76 -4.78
CA GLY A 146 0.19 7.62 -4.33
C GLY A 146 1.57 7.09 -4.71
N SER A 147 2.51 8.00 -4.89
CA SER A 147 3.91 7.71 -5.21
C SER A 147 4.86 8.46 -4.27
N LYS A 148 6.01 7.85 -3.98
CA LYS A 148 7.14 8.51 -3.29
C LYS A 148 8.12 9.19 -4.27
N SER A 149 7.94 8.98 -5.56
CA SER A 149 8.71 9.61 -6.64
C SER A 149 7.82 9.68 -7.89
N THR A 150 7.00 10.72 -7.94
CA THR A 150 5.93 10.89 -8.94
C THR A 150 6.50 11.02 -10.35
N LEU A 151 7.58 11.78 -10.52
CA LEU A 151 8.21 12.00 -11.82
C LEU A 151 8.87 10.73 -12.36
N ASP A 152 9.57 9.96 -11.52
CA ASP A 152 10.19 8.70 -11.94
C ASP A 152 9.13 7.67 -12.33
N ASP A 153 8.06 7.57 -11.54
CA ASP A 153 6.96 6.66 -11.84
C ASP A 153 6.24 7.06 -13.15
N LEU A 154 6.03 8.35 -13.38
CA LEU A 154 5.47 8.84 -14.65
C LEU A 154 6.35 8.48 -15.85
N TYR A 155 7.64 8.66 -15.71
CA TYR A 155 8.62 8.28 -16.73
C TYR A 155 8.53 6.78 -17.06
N GLU A 156 8.51 5.93 -16.04
CA GLU A 156 8.37 4.48 -16.21
C GLU A 156 7.03 4.08 -16.84
N LEU A 157 5.91 4.67 -16.41
CA LEU A 157 4.58 4.41 -16.99
C LEU A 157 4.53 4.76 -18.48
N ARG A 158 5.24 5.80 -18.89
CA ARG A 158 5.36 6.18 -20.31
C ARG A 158 6.23 5.21 -21.09
N ARG A 159 7.34 4.78 -20.50
CA ARG A 159 8.31 3.89 -21.11
C ARG A 159 7.76 2.47 -21.32
N ASN A 160 7.01 1.95 -20.36
CA ASN A 160 6.47 0.58 -20.38
C ASN A 160 5.09 0.46 -21.06
N GLY A 161 4.52 1.56 -21.53
CA GLY A 161 3.25 1.58 -22.25
C GLY A 161 2.00 1.64 -21.37
N VAL A 162 2.13 1.56 -20.04
CA VAL A 162 0.99 1.62 -19.11
C VAL A 162 0.26 2.97 -19.21
N ALA A 163 0.99 4.08 -19.33
CA ALA A 163 0.37 5.40 -19.53
C ALA A 163 -0.57 5.43 -20.75
N GLN A 164 -0.15 4.82 -21.86
CA GLN A 164 -0.96 4.74 -23.06
C GLN A 164 -2.18 3.82 -22.90
N ALA A 165 -2.03 2.74 -22.12
CA ALA A 165 -3.14 1.84 -21.80
C ALA A 165 -4.21 2.54 -20.95
N VAL A 166 -3.80 3.30 -19.92
CA VAL A 166 -4.71 4.11 -19.09
C VAL A 166 -5.46 5.13 -19.95
N LEU A 167 -4.76 5.87 -20.81
CA LEU A 167 -5.38 6.85 -21.70
C LEU A 167 -6.34 6.21 -22.72
N ARG A 168 -6.05 5.00 -23.17
CA ARG A 168 -6.95 4.25 -24.07
C ARG A 168 -8.19 3.81 -23.32
N ALA A 169 -8.03 3.19 -22.16
CA ALA A 169 -9.15 2.74 -21.33
C ALA A 169 -10.08 3.91 -20.98
N HIS A 170 -9.52 5.07 -20.62
CA HIS A 170 -10.31 6.27 -20.36
C HIS A 170 -11.13 6.70 -21.59
N ARG A 171 -10.55 6.71 -22.79
CA ARG A 171 -11.29 7.04 -24.04
C ARG A 171 -12.37 6.03 -24.35
N GLU A 172 -12.24 4.80 -23.91
CA GLU A 172 -13.23 3.72 -24.04
C GLU A 172 -14.28 3.74 -22.93
N GLY A 173 -14.23 4.74 -22.02
CA GLY A 173 -15.23 4.98 -20.98
C GLY A 173 -14.89 4.44 -19.59
N VAL A 174 -13.69 3.88 -19.40
CA VAL A 174 -13.24 3.46 -18.08
C VAL A 174 -12.97 4.68 -17.20
N THR A 175 -13.49 4.65 -15.98
CA THR A 175 -13.23 5.72 -15.00
C THR A 175 -11.78 5.64 -14.53
N VAL A 176 -11.07 6.78 -14.54
CA VAL A 176 -9.72 6.90 -13.99
C VAL A 176 -9.75 7.83 -12.79
N MET A 177 -9.19 7.38 -11.67
CA MET A 177 -9.10 8.13 -10.42
C MET A 177 -7.66 8.15 -9.94
N GLY A 178 -7.18 9.31 -9.49
CA GLY A 178 -5.84 9.48 -8.92
C GLY A 178 -5.89 9.93 -7.47
N ILE A 179 -4.96 9.41 -6.66
CA ILE A 179 -4.81 9.77 -5.24
C ILE A 179 -3.40 10.29 -5.02
N CYS A 180 -3.24 11.46 -4.38
CA CYS A 180 -1.95 12.07 -4.06
C CYS A 180 -1.05 12.16 -5.32
N GLY A 181 0.08 11.47 -5.39
CA GLY A 181 0.93 11.39 -6.59
C GLY A 181 0.15 10.94 -7.83
N GLY A 182 -0.78 10.00 -7.70
CA GLY A 182 -1.66 9.56 -8.78
C GLY A 182 -2.54 10.68 -9.35
N TYR A 183 -3.06 11.57 -8.49
CA TYR A 183 -3.77 12.77 -8.94
C TYR A 183 -2.85 13.72 -9.71
N GLN A 184 -1.63 13.92 -9.21
CA GLN A 184 -0.61 14.73 -9.89
C GLN A 184 -0.26 14.17 -11.27
N LEU A 185 -0.15 12.84 -11.42
CA LEU A 185 0.06 12.16 -12.70
C LEU A 185 -1.02 12.48 -13.75
N MET A 186 -2.27 12.71 -13.31
CA MET A 186 -3.39 12.98 -14.21
C MET A 186 -3.35 14.38 -14.84
N GLY A 187 -2.58 15.30 -14.26
CA GLY A 187 -2.44 16.68 -14.75
C GLY A 187 -1.83 16.80 -16.16
N LEU A 188 -1.69 18.04 -16.62
CA LEU A 188 -1.04 18.36 -17.88
C LEU A 188 0.48 18.28 -17.76
N GLU A 189 1.02 18.79 -16.66
CA GLU A 189 2.46 18.87 -16.41
C GLU A 189 2.77 18.71 -14.93
N ILE A 190 3.96 18.15 -14.65
CA ILE A 190 4.57 18.11 -13.32
C ILE A 190 5.94 18.75 -13.42
N HIS A 191 6.19 19.75 -12.56
CA HIS A 191 7.42 20.51 -12.48
C HIS A 191 8.11 20.23 -11.15
N ASP A 192 9.41 19.99 -11.17
CA ASP A 192 10.28 19.88 -9.99
C ASP A 192 11.51 20.77 -10.16
N PRO A 193 11.36 22.10 -10.06
CA PRO A 193 12.44 23.04 -10.32
C PRO A 193 13.59 22.89 -9.34
N GLU A 194 13.31 22.47 -8.11
CA GLU A 194 14.32 22.33 -7.05
C GLU A 194 14.92 20.92 -6.98
N GLY A 195 14.33 19.92 -7.66
CA GLY A 195 14.78 18.54 -7.62
C GLY A 195 14.46 17.83 -6.31
N VAL A 196 13.29 18.08 -5.81
CA VAL A 196 12.79 17.51 -4.56
C VAL A 196 12.66 15.98 -4.64
N GLU A 197 12.19 15.48 -5.79
CA GLU A 197 11.99 14.05 -6.02
C GLU A 197 13.15 13.37 -6.79
N GLY A 198 14.03 14.14 -7.46
CA GLY A 198 15.12 13.52 -8.20
C GLY A 198 15.76 14.41 -9.28
N GLU A 199 16.21 13.78 -10.37
CA GLU A 199 16.92 14.49 -11.45
C GLU A 199 15.97 15.06 -12.51
N ILE A 200 14.79 14.50 -12.66
CA ILE A 200 13.81 14.91 -13.67
C ILE A 200 13.13 16.20 -13.22
N ARG A 201 13.33 17.28 -13.97
CA ARG A 201 12.84 18.62 -13.60
C ARG A 201 11.43 18.93 -14.09
N GLN A 202 11.00 18.25 -15.12
CA GLN A 202 9.68 18.45 -15.72
C GLN A 202 9.29 17.27 -16.59
N LEU A 203 8.03 16.87 -16.52
CA LEU A 203 7.42 15.92 -17.46
C LEU A 203 5.98 16.35 -17.77
N PRO A 204 5.50 16.09 -19.02
CA PRO A 204 4.08 16.16 -19.30
C PRO A 204 3.36 15.06 -18.53
N GLY A 205 2.26 15.39 -17.85
CA GLY A 205 1.38 14.46 -17.18
C GLY A 205 0.56 13.61 -18.16
N LEU A 206 -0.45 12.90 -17.67
CA LEU A 206 -1.34 12.11 -18.53
C LEU A 206 -2.31 12.99 -19.33
N GLY A 207 -2.54 14.24 -18.93
CA GLY A 207 -3.42 15.17 -19.61
C GLY A 207 -4.91 14.85 -19.45
N LEU A 208 -5.28 14.17 -18.38
CA LEU A 208 -6.67 13.82 -18.04
C LEU A 208 -7.38 14.98 -17.33
N LEU A 209 -6.63 15.78 -16.57
CA LEU A 209 -7.13 16.91 -15.80
C LEU A 209 -6.41 18.20 -16.22
N PRO A 210 -7.10 19.35 -16.29
CA PRO A 210 -6.52 20.63 -16.68
C PRO A 210 -5.79 21.30 -15.50
N VAL A 211 -4.87 20.58 -14.86
CA VAL A 211 -4.09 21.03 -13.72
C VAL A 211 -2.59 20.90 -13.98
N ILE A 212 -1.80 21.70 -13.28
CA ILE A 212 -0.32 21.63 -13.28
C ILE A 212 0.14 21.50 -11.84
N THR A 213 1.07 20.59 -11.61
CA THR A 213 1.69 20.39 -10.31
C THR A 213 3.11 20.96 -10.29
N THR A 214 3.45 21.70 -9.25
CA THR A 214 4.82 22.13 -8.97
C THR A 214 5.28 21.54 -7.64
N MET A 215 6.30 20.70 -7.68
CA MET A 215 6.90 20.11 -6.47
C MET A 215 7.55 21.19 -5.62
N GLN A 216 7.40 21.04 -4.30
CA GLN A 216 7.95 21.96 -3.30
C GLN A 216 8.65 21.15 -2.21
N GLY A 217 9.74 21.70 -1.65
CA GLY A 217 10.54 21.02 -0.64
C GLY A 217 9.83 20.85 0.72
N GLU A 218 8.78 21.61 0.99
CA GLU A 218 7.99 21.48 2.22
C GLU A 218 6.88 20.47 2.05
N LYS A 219 6.86 19.47 2.94
CA LYS A 219 5.80 18.47 3.01
C LYS A 219 4.64 18.99 3.84
N VAL A 220 3.46 19.06 3.24
CA VAL A 220 2.22 19.29 3.98
C VAL A 220 1.84 17.99 4.69
N THR A 221 1.55 18.07 6.00
CA THR A 221 1.05 16.93 6.78
C THR A 221 0.09 17.48 7.82
N ARG A 222 -1.21 17.30 7.60
CA ARG A 222 -2.24 17.74 8.52
C ARG A 222 -3.47 16.83 8.49
N GLN A 223 -4.17 16.75 9.60
CA GLN A 223 -5.50 16.14 9.66
C GLN A 223 -6.53 17.17 9.20
N VAL A 224 -7.46 16.75 8.36
CA VAL A 224 -8.49 17.61 7.78
C VAL A 224 -9.87 16.98 7.94
N ASN A 225 -10.86 17.87 8.11
CA ASN A 225 -12.26 17.53 7.96
C ASN A 225 -12.74 18.14 6.63
N PHE A 226 -13.53 17.37 5.90
CA PHE A 226 -13.99 17.80 4.58
C PHE A 226 -15.36 17.19 4.23
N HIS A 227 -16.00 17.78 3.25
CA HIS A 227 -17.19 17.22 2.59
C HIS A 227 -16.82 16.79 1.19
N PHE A 228 -17.10 15.53 0.86
CA PHE A 228 -16.86 14.98 -0.48
C PHE A 228 -18.05 15.33 -1.38
N LEU A 229 -17.80 16.04 -2.48
CA LEU A 229 -18.81 16.55 -3.40
C LEU A 229 -19.91 17.32 -2.64
N GLU A 230 -21.17 17.03 -2.93
CA GLU A 230 -22.33 17.64 -2.26
C GLU A 230 -22.82 16.82 -1.05
N ASN A 231 -22.02 15.85 -0.57
CA ASN A 231 -22.41 15.02 0.56
C ASN A 231 -22.46 15.87 1.83
N ALA A 232 -23.54 15.72 2.61
CA ALA A 232 -23.73 16.43 3.87
C ALA A 232 -22.90 15.83 5.02
N GLU A 233 -22.38 14.61 4.86
CA GLU A 233 -21.57 13.95 5.90
C GLU A 233 -20.16 14.52 5.91
N THR A 234 -19.67 14.84 7.11
CA THR A 234 -18.27 15.24 7.32
C THR A 234 -17.38 14.00 7.29
N CYS A 235 -16.40 14.04 6.42
CA CYS A 235 -15.33 13.05 6.34
C CYS A 235 -14.12 13.56 7.10
N GLN A 236 -13.31 12.62 7.65
CA GLN A 236 -12.00 12.92 8.22
C GLN A 236 -10.92 12.22 7.41
N GLY A 237 -9.83 12.91 7.20
CA GLY A 237 -8.69 12.38 6.48
C GLY A 237 -7.39 13.09 6.83
N TYR A 238 -6.33 12.66 6.16
CA TYR A 238 -5.02 13.30 6.22
C TYR A 238 -4.71 13.91 4.88
N GLU A 239 -4.25 15.16 4.89
CA GLU A 239 -3.61 15.78 3.75
C GLU A 239 -2.11 15.60 3.90
N ILE A 240 -1.54 14.77 3.02
CA ILE A 240 -0.11 14.45 3.03
C ILE A 240 0.40 14.49 1.59
N HIS A 241 1.06 15.57 1.23
CA HIS A 241 1.64 15.71 -0.13
C HIS A 241 2.87 16.61 -0.14
N MET A 242 3.63 16.50 -1.22
CA MET A 242 4.66 17.44 -1.62
C MET A 242 4.21 18.09 -2.93
N GLY A 243 4.46 19.38 -3.06
CA GLY A 243 4.05 20.15 -4.21
C GLY A 243 2.62 20.67 -4.15
N GLU A 244 2.35 21.61 -5.01
CA GLU A 244 1.08 22.30 -5.15
C GLU A 244 0.51 22.04 -6.54
N THR A 245 -0.76 21.63 -6.59
CA THR A 245 -1.50 21.39 -7.84
C THR A 245 -2.52 22.50 -8.03
N ARG A 246 -2.45 23.17 -9.18
CA ARG A 246 -3.36 24.29 -9.53
C ARG A 246 -4.00 24.08 -10.89
N PRO A 247 -5.26 24.51 -11.06
CA PRO A 247 -5.88 24.58 -12.39
C PRO A 247 -5.09 25.49 -13.33
N VAL A 248 -5.14 25.15 -14.60
CA VAL A 248 -4.56 26.02 -15.64
C VAL A 248 -5.30 27.37 -15.67
N PRO A 249 -4.61 28.49 -15.85
CA PRO A 249 -5.25 29.81 -15.92
C PRO A 249 -6.40 29.87 -16.92
N GLY A 250 -7.56 30.34 -16.45
CA GLY A 250 -8.76 30.47 -17.27
C GLY A 250 -9.62 29.21 -17.40
N VAL A 251 -9.23 28.13 -16.75
CA VAL A 251 -10.03 26.90 -16.69
C VAL A 251 -10.62 26.74 -15.29
N SER A 252 -11.93 26.51 -15.21
CA SER A 252 -12.61 26.16 -13.96
C SER A 252 -12.68 24.65 -13.83
N VAL A 253 -12.35 24.15 -12.66
CA VAL A 253 -12.52 22.76 -12.25
C VAL A 253 -13.56 22.68 -11.13
N VAL A 254 -14.22 21.53 -11.01
CA VAL A 254 -15.17 21.29 -9.92
C VAL A 254 -14.41 20.57 -8.82
N PRO A 255 -14.28 21.16 -7.62
CA PRO A 255 -13.56 20.52 -6.55
C PRO A 255 -14.32 19.29 -6.03
N LEU A 256 -13.60 18.22 -5.73
CA LEU A 256 -14.16 17.01 -5.14
C LEU A 256 -14.37 17.16 -3.63
N ASN A 257 -13.45 17.84 -2.96
CA ASN A 257 -13.45 18.02 -1.52
C ASN A 257 -13.57 19.51 -1.16
N LYS A 258 -14.46 19.81 -0.21
CA LYS A 258 -14.56 21.13 0.42
C LYS A 258 -14.12 21.00 1.88
N LEU A 259 -13.00 21.63 2.22
CA LEU A 259 -12.41 21.60 3.54
C LEU A 259 -13.20 22.54 4.50
N GLU A 260 -13.23 22.21 5.80
CA GLU A 260 -13.90 23.05 6.81
C GLU A 260 -13.24 24.43 6.97
N ASP A 261 -11.96 24.57 6.63
CA ASP A 261 -11.24 25.85 6.63
C ASP A 261 -11.57 26.74 5.41
N GLY A 262 -12.46 26.28 4.51
CA GLY A 262 -12.85 26.94 3.27
C GLY A 262 -11.97 26.62 2.08
N GLY A 263 -10.97 25.75 2.22
CA GLY A 263 -10.16 25.26 1.13
C GLY A 263 -10.94 24.29 0.23
N GLU A 264 -10.41 24.08 -0.98
CA GLU A 264 -10.93 23.13 -1.97
C GLU A 264 -9.78 22.20 -2.39
N ASP A 265 -10.09 20.91 -2.58
CA ASP A 265 -9.08 19.91 -2.98
C ASP A 265 -9.65 18.87 -3.94
N GLY A 266 -8.79 18.44 -4.88
CA GLY A 266 -9.14 17.49 -5.94
C GLY A 266 -10.07 18.09 -7.02
N CYS A 267 -10.18 17.39 -8.15
CA CYS A 267 -11.13 17.72 -9.22
C CYS A 267 -11.40 16.51 -10.12
#